data_48422a785fc8d581c136a50866b676ac
#
_entry.id   48422a785fc8d581c136a50866b676ac
#
_cell.length_a   1.000
_cell.length_b   1.000
_cell.length_c   1.000
_cell.angle_alpha   90.00
_cell.angle_beta   90.00
_cell.angle_gamma   90.00
#
_symmetry.space_group_name_H-M   'P 1'
#
loop_
_entity.id
_entity.type
_entity.pdbx_description
1 polymer ?
#
loop_
_entity_poly.entity_id
_entity_poly.type
_entity_poly.pdbx_seq_one_letter_code
_entity_poly.pdbx_strand_id
1 'polypeptide(L)'
;MNPYFYELAKISANKAAENGIIVDPKWIYAQWHVETGGFTSNLQATHHNLGGIYSSSGSWMYFNDFPEFADYFGRYLTYYSEDGMAHTSSLYDYVAALHTGGYFSADISTYYNALLSIVNTIPF
;
A
#
# COMPACT_ATOMS: atom_id res chain seq x y z
N MET A 1 13.81 -9.08 -3.42
CA MET A 1 13.07 -7.80 -3.50
C MET A 1 12.99 -7.34 -4.94
N ASN A 2 11.87 -6.75 -5.34
CA ASN A 2 11.71 -6.18 -6.69
C ASN A 2 12.10 -4.69 -6.65
N PRO A 3 13.27 -4.30 -7.22
CA PRO A 3 13.75 -2.93 -7.12
C PRO A 3 12.83 -1.91 -7.80
N TYR A 4 12.21 -2.29 -8.92
CA TYR A 4 11.31 -1.39 -9.65
C TYR A 4 10.08 -1.06 -8.79
N PHE A 5 9.44 -2.05 -8.19
CA PHE A 5 8.28 -1.80 -7.35
C PHE A 5 8.64 -1.07 -6.06
N TYR A 6 9.87 -1.27 -5.56
CA TYR A 6 10.31 -0.48 -4.42
C TYR A 6 10.48 1.01 -4.77
N GLU A 7 11.02 1.31 -5.97
CA GLU A 7 11.10 2.70 -6.44
C GLU A 7 9.71 3.31 -6.56
N LEU A 8 8.72 2.55 -7.03
CA LEU A 8 7.34 3.02 -7.06
C LEU A 8 6.77 3.28 -5.66
N ALA A 9 7.13 2.44 -4.69
CA ALA A 9 6.71 2.65 -3.30
C ALA A 9 7.27 3.96 -2.74
N LYS A 10 8.50 4.33 -3.12
CA LYS A 10 9.07 5.63 -2.75
C LYS A 10 8.29 6.79 -3.38
N ILE A 11 7.87 6.64 -4.62
CA ILE A 11 7.02 7.65 -5.27
C ILE A 11 5.71 7.83 -4.48
N SER A 12 5.07 6.72 -4.11
CA SER A 12 3.85 6.77 -3.30
C SER A 12 4.07 7.44 -1.95
N ALA A 13 5.16 7.09 -1.26
CA ALA A 13 5.48 7.69 0.03
C ALA A 13 5.72 9.20 -0.09
N ASN A 14 6.40 9.64 -1.15
CA ASN A 14 6.63 11.06 -1.40
C ASN A 14 5.31 11.79 -1.69
N LYS A 15 4.43 11.16 -2.48
CA LYS A 15 3.12 11.74 -2.77
C LYS A 15 2.25 11.83 -1.51
N ALA A 16 2.30 10.83 -0.64
CA ALA A 16 1.61 10.87 0.65
C ALA A 16 2.14 12.01 1.52
N ALA A 17 3.45 12.21 1.54
CA ALA A 17 4.07 13.28 2.31
C ALA A 17 3.62 14.66 1.86
N GLU A 18 3.38 14.86 0.56
CA GLU A 18 2.83 16.11 0.04
C GLU A 18 1.44 16.41 0.63
N ASN A 19 0.75 15.40 1.10
CA ASN A 19 -0.58 15.51 1.70
C ASN A 19 -0.55 15.34 3.23
N GLY A 20 0.63 15.50 3.84
CA GLY A 20 0.77 15.46 5.29
C GLY A 20 0.82 14.08 5.91
N ILE A 21 0.99 13.04 5.09
CA ILE A 21 1.05 11.66 5.57
C ILE A 21 2.48 11.14 5.43
N ILE A 22 3.11 10.84 6.57
CA ILE A 22 4.50 10.38 6.60
C ILE A 22 4.50 8.87 6.86
N VAL A 23 4.88 8.10 5.85
CA VAL A 23 4.93 6.64 5.91
C VAL A 23 6.23 6.15 5.29
N ASP A 24 6.71 5.01 5.78
CA ASP A 24 7.92 4.38 5.25
C ASP A 24 7.56 3.66 3.94
N PRO A 25 8.30 3.89 2.85
CA PRO A 25 8.04 3.17 1.60
C PRO A 25 8.12 1.64 1.75
N LYS A 26 8.87 1.13 2.73
CA LYS A 26 8.91 -0.31 2.99
C LYS A 26 7.55 -0.86 3.37
N TRP A 27 6.74 -0.09 4.09
CA TRP A 27 5.39 -0.52 4.48
C TRP A 27 4.48 -0.61 3.26
N ILE A 28 4.57 0.37 2.38
CA ILE A 28 3.79 0.40 1.14
C ILE A 28 4.19 -0.77 0.23
N TYR A 29 5.49 -0.98 0.06
CA TYR A 29 6.00 -2.10 -0.73
C TYR A 29 5.50 -3.44 -0.20
N ALA A 30 5.58 -3.63 1.11
CA ALA A 30 5.13 -4.88 1.75
C ALA A 30 3.63 -5.10 1.54
N GLN A 31 2.83 -4.04 1.66
CA GLN A 31 1.39 -4.10 1.41
C GLN A 31 1.10 -4.56 -0.03
N TRP A 32 1.75 -3.97 -1.00
CA TRP A 32 1.57 -4.35 -2.41
C TRP A 32 2.01 -5.80 -2.66
N HIS A 33 3.10 -6.22 -2.02
CA HIS A 33 3.60 -7.59 -2.14
C HIS A 33 2.54 -8.59 -1.65
N VAL A 34 1.96 -8.33 -0.49
CA VAL A 34 0.92 -9.19 0.09
C VAL A 34 -0.33 -9.19 -0.80
N GLU A 35 -0.78 -8.01 -1.27
CA GLU A 35 -1.99 -7.90 -2.08
C GLU A 35 -1.88 -8.57 -3.44
N THR A 36 -0.69 -8.73 -3.96
CA THR A 36 -0.46 -9.31 -5.30
C THR A 36 0.11 -10.72 -5.26
N GLY A 37 0.20 -11.33 -4.08
CA GLY A 37 0.79 -12.65 -3.95
C GLY A 37 2.24 -12.69 -4.43
N GLY A 38 3.03 -11.70 -4.05
CA GLY A 38 4.43 -11.60 -4.47
C GLY A 38 4.60 -11.06 -5.88
N PHE A 39 3.72 -10.14 -6.29
CA PHE A 39 3.73 -9.51 -7.61
C PHE A 39 3.44 -10.50 -8.75
N THR A 40 2.51 -11.42 -8.50
CA THR A 40 2.14 -12.45 -9.49
C THR A 40 0.67 -12.42 -9.88
N SER A 41 -0.13 -11.47 -9.36
CA SER A 41 -1.57 -11.46 -9.60
C SER A 41 -1.94 -11.04 -11.02
N ASN A 42 -3.09 -11.53 -11.51
CA ASN A 42 -3.65 -11.10 -12.79
C ASN A 42 -4.03 -9.61 -12.76
N LEU A 43 -4.53 -9.13 -11.62
CA LEU A 43 -4.93 -7.74 -11.45
C LEU A 43 -3.75 -6.79 -11.66
N GLN A 44 -2.57 -7.15 -11.15
CA GLN A 44 -1.34 -6.40 -11.41
C GLN A 44 -1.03 -6.35 -12.90
N ALA A 45 -1.12 -7.50 -13.58
CA ALA A 45 -0.75 -7.60 -15.00
C ALA A 45 -1.74 -6.85 -15.91
N THR A 46 -3.02 -6.86 -15.58
CA THR A 46 -4.08 -6.31 -16.46
C THR A 46 -4.46 -4.89 -16.12
N HIS A 47 -4.41 -4.49 -14.84
CA HIS A 47 -4.90 -3.19 -14.35
C HIS A 47 -3.80 -2.32 -13.76
N HIS A 48 -2.57 -2.80 -13.65
CA HIS A 48 -1.46 -2.13 -12.95
C HIS A 48 -1.82 -1.76 -11.52
N ASN A 49 -2.72 -2.51 -10.91
CA ASN A 49 -3.27 -2.22 -9.58
C ASN A 49 -2.58 -3.11 -8.54
N LEU A 50 -1.56 -2.56 -7.89
CA LEU A 50 -0.78 -3.32 -6.91
C LEU A 50 -1.44 -3.36 -5.53
N GLY A 51 -2.43 -2.52 -5.29
CA GLY A 51 -3.06 -2.38 -3.97
C GLY A 51 -4.39 -3.09 -3.82
N GLY A 52 -4.87 -3.76 -4.86
CA GLY A 52 -6.18 -4.40 -4.81
C GLY A 52 -7.31 -3.39 -4.60
N ILE A 53 -7.21 -2.20 -5.22
CA ILE A 53 -8.14 -1.11 -4.96
C ILE A 53 -9.40 -1.26 -5.81
N TYR A 54 -10.55 -1.18 -5.14
CA TYR A 54 -11.87 -1.22 -5.78
C TYR A 54 -12.40 0.18 -5.99
N SER A 55 -13.09 0.39 -7.11
CA SER A 55 -13.79 1.66 -7.34
C SER A 55 -15.16 1.65 -6.66
N SER A 56 -15.74 2.82 -6.46
CA SER A 56 -17.10 2.94 -5.93
C SER A 56 -18.16 2.34 -6.86
N SER A 57 -17.83 2.12 -8.13
CA SER A 57 -18.72 1.48 -9.10
C SER A 57 -18.75 -0.05 -8.99
N GLY A 58 -17.94 -0.63 -8.09
CA GLY A 58 -17.93 -2.07 -7.86
C GLY A 58 -17.00 -2.85 -8.78
N SER A 59 -16.02 -2.20 -9.39
CA SER A 59 -15.01 -2.85 -10.22
C SER A 59 -13.60 -2.52 -9.73
N TRP A 60 -12.62 -3.34 -10.13
CA TRP A 60 -11.22 -3.08 -9.84
C TRP A 60 -10.76 -1.83 -10.57
N MET A 61 -10.04 -0.94 -9.87
CA MET A 61 -9.49 0.25 -10.51
C MET A 61 -8.43 -0.12 -11.54
N TYR A 62 -8.48 0.56 -12.68
CA TYR A 62 -7.55 0.39 -13.78
C TYR A 62 -6.62 1.61 -13.86
N PHE A 63 -5.32 1.34 -14.08
CA PHE A 63 -4.31 2.37 -14.28
C PHE A 63 -3.58 2.08 -15.61
N ASN A 64 -3.19 3.12 -16.32
CA ASN A 64 -2.54 2.97 -17.62
C ASN A 64 -1.13 2.39 -17.48
N ASP A 65 -0.46 2.67 -16.36
CA ASP A 65 0.87 2.14 -16.06
C ASP A 65 1.10 2.15 -14.55
N PHE A 66 2.22 1.56 -14.12
CA PHE A 66 2.54 1.48 -12.70
C PHE A 66 2.85 2.85 -12.08
N PRO A 67 3.56 3.79 -12.74
CA PRO A 67 3.75 5.13 -12.17
C PRO A 67 2.45 5.86 -11.88
N GLU A 68 1.43 5.73 -12.74
CA GLU A 68 0.11 6.31 -12.49
C GLU A 68 -0.52 5.72 -11.24
N PHE A 69 -0.41 4.40 -11.08
CA PHE A 69 -0.89 3.75 -9.86
C PHE A 69 -0.15 4.27 -8.63
N ALA A 70 1.17 4.38 -8.69
CA ALA A 70 1.98 4.81 -7.56
C ALA A 70 1.59 6.23 -7.10
N ASP A 71 1.38 7.14 -8.05
CA ASP A 71 0.93 8.50 -7.75
C ASP A 71 -0.44 8.49 -7.08
N TYR A 72 -1.36 7.72 -7.63
CA TYR A 72 -2.71 7.58 -7.06
C TYR A 72 -2.65 7.00 -5.65
N PHE A 73 -1.84 5.95 -5.44
CA PHE A 73 -1.80 5.26 -4.16
C PHE A 73 -1.35 6.18 -3.02
N GLY A 74 -0.38 7.05 -3.29
CA GLY A 74 0.05 8.03 -2.30
C GLY A 74 -1.10 8.95 -1.87
N ARG A 75 -1.88 9.43 -2.82
CA ARG A 75 -3.07 10.24 -2.52
C ARG A 75 -4.18 9.42 -1.87
N TYR A 76 -4.31 8.16 -2.27
CA TYR A 76 -5.29 7.23 -1.71
C TYR A 76 -5.13 7.08 -0.19
N LEU A 77 -3.89 7.09 0.31
CA LEU A 77 -3.66 6.97 1.76
C LEU A 77 -4.33 8.08 2.57
N THR A 78 -4.64 9.22 1.96
CA THR A 78 -5.32 10.31 2.65
C THR A 78 -6.74 9.94 3.10
N TYR A 79 -7.37 8.95 2.47
CA TYR A 79 -8.68 8.47 2.90
C TYR A 79 -8.65 7.88 4.32
N TYR A 80 -7.46 7.51 4.80
CA TYR A 80 -7.28 6.92 6.11
C TYR A 80 -6.74 7.92 7.14
N SER A 81 -6.67 9.21 6.80
CA SER A 81 -6.08 10.25 7.67
C SER A 81 -6.69 10.24 9.07
N GLU A 82 -8.02 10.23 9.17
CA GLU A 82 -8.72 10.26 10.44
C GLU A 82 -8.74 8.90 11.15
N ASP A 83 -8.33 7.85 10.46
CA ASP A 83 -8.24 6.50 11.02
C ASP A 83 -6.88 6.24 11.67
N GLY A 84 -6.02 7.25 11.71
CA GLY A 84 -4.69 7.17 12.30
C GLY A 84 -3.53 7.29 11.31
N MET A 85 -3.80 7.34 10.00
CA MET A 85 -2.76 7.40 8.98
C MET A 85 -1.97 8.71 9.06
N ALA A 86 -2.58 9.79 9.51
CA ALA A 86 -1.90 11.09 9.68
C ALA A 86 -0.86 11.09 10.81
N HIS A 87 -0.85 10.07 11.66
CA HIS A 87 -0.02 10.04 12.87
C HIS A 87 0.71 8.69 13.04
N THR A 88 1.06 8.02 11.94
CA THR A 88 1.79 6.74 12.03
C THR A 88 3.24 6.98 12.40
N SER A 89 3.78 6.12 13.27
CA SER A 89 5.19 6.11 13.62
C SER A 89 5.81 4.71 13.53
N SER A 90 5.00 3.71 13.16
CA SER A 90 5.45 2.32 13.08
C SER A 90 4.64 1.56 12.03
N LEU A 91 5.14 0.41 11.62
CA LEU A 91 4.39 -0.49 10.74
C LEU A 91 3.06 -0.87 11.37
N TYR A 92 3.03 -1.12 12.69
CA TYR A 92 1.78 -1.46 13.36
C TYR A 92 0.75 -0.34 13.23
N ASP A 93 1.16 0.91 13.43
CA ASP A 93 0.26 2.06 13.28
C ASP A 93 -0.31 2.14 11.86
N TYR A 94 0.54 1.88 10.86
CA TYR A 94 0.13 1.87 9.45
C TYR A 94 -0.96 0.81 9.22
N VAL A 95 -0.71 -0.41 9.67
CA VAL A 95 -1.65 -1.52 9.53
C VAL A 95 -2.96 -1.24 10.29
N ALA A 96 -2.86 -0.71 11.51
CA ALA A 96 -4.04 -0.38 12.31
C ALA A 96 -4.92 0.68 11.63
N ALA A 97 -4.31 1.70 11.02
CA ALA A 97 -5.04 2.72 10.29
C ALA A 97 -5.78 2.13 9.09
N LEU A 98 -5.13 1.27 8.33
CA LEU A 98 -5.76 0.58 7.20
C LEU A 98 -6.95 -0.26 7.65
N HIS A 99 -6.80 -1.00 8.75
CA HIS A 99 -7.86 -1.85 9.29
C HIS A 99 -9.05 -1.00 9.75
N THR A 100 -8.77 0.07 10.50
CA THR A 100 -9.82 0.96 11.02
C THR A 100 -10.62 1.59 9.87
N GLY A 101 -9.96 1.94 8.78
CA GLY A 101 -10.60 2.52 7.61
C GLY A 101 -11.23 1.50 6.66
N GLY A 102 -11.12 0.22 6.96
CA GLY A 102 -11.80 -0.82 6.18
C GLY A 102 -11.03 -1.36 4.98
N TYR A 103 -9.72 -1.10 4.88
CA TYR A 103 -8.92 -1.60 3.77
C TYR A 103 -8.88 -3.14 3.76
N PHE A 104 -8.83 -3.76 4.93
CA PHE A 104 -8.91 -5.21 5.09
C PHE A 104 -9.74 -5.55 6.31
N SER A 105 -10.33 -6.76 6.33
CA SER A 105 -11.18 -7.24 7.42
C SER A 105 -10.54 -8.37 8.23
N ALA A 106 -9.41 -8.90 7.78
CA ALA A 106 -8.69 -9.93 8.51
C ALA A 106 -8.20 -9.39 9.87
N ASP A 107 -7.76 -10.30 10.74
CA ASP A 107 -7.19 -9.93 12.03
C ASP A 107 -5.94 -9.05 11.84
N ILE A 108 -5.83 -7.98 12.65
CA ILE A 108 -4.72 -7.02 12.53
C ILE A 108 -3.37 -7.73 12.65
N SER A 109 -3.22 -8.62 13.63
CA SER A 109 -1.93 -9.28 13.85
C SER A 109 -1.55 -10.21 12.70
N THR A 110 -2.51 -10.86 12.07
CA THR A 110 -2.25 -11.70 10.88
C THR A 110 -1.72 -10.85 9.72
N TYR A 111 -2.39 -9.74 9.43
CA TYR A 111 -1.97 -8.84 8.35
C TYR A 111 -0.63 -8.18 8.68
N TYR A 112 -0.48 -7.70 9.92
CA TYR A 112 0.77 -7.09 10.39
C TYR A 112 1.96 -8.05 10.22
N ASN A 113 1.79 -9.30 10.64
CA ASN A 113 2.86 -10.29 10.53
C ASN A 113 3.22 -10.60 9.08
N ALA A 114 2.23 -10.61 8.18
CA ALA A 114 2.46 -10.79 6.75
C ALA A 114 3.31 -9.66 6.19
N LEU A 115 2.97 -8.40 6.51
CA LEU A 115 3.75 -7.25 6.08
C LEU A 115 5.15 -7.26 6.69
N LEU A 116 5.24 -7.54 7.99
CA LEU A 116 6.53 -7.55 8.69
C LEU A 116 7.50 -8.54 8.07
N SER A 117 7.03 -9.71 7.69
CA SER A 117 7.90 -10.72 7.06
C SER A 117 8.49 -10.22 5.75
N ILE A 118 7.73 -9.42 4.99
CA ILE A 118 8.23 -8.84 3.73
C ILE A 118 9.17 -7.66 4.02
N VAL A 119 8.82 -6.78 4.96
CA VAL A 119 9.70 -5.67 5.37
C VAL A 119 11.07 -6.20 5.76
N ASN A 120 11.10 -7.31 6.50
CA ASN A 120 12.35 -7.91 6.95
C ASN A 120 13.22 -8.50 5.83
N THR A 121 12.68 -8.68 4.63
CA THR A 121 13.46 -9.13 3.47
C THR A 121 14.08 -7.97 2.69
N ILE A 122 13.71 -6.73 2.98
CA ILE A 122 14.23 -5.55 2.28
C ILE A 122 15.63 -5.26 2.83
N PRO A 123 16.67 -5.18 1.94
CA PRO A 123 18.07 -5.22 2.42
C PRO A 123 18.62 -3.89 2.96
N PHE A 124 17.79 -2.90 3.18
CA PHE A 124 18.27 -1.60 3.72
C PHE A 124 17.29 -0.94 4.67
#